data_3a45304b2cb5f0039f4adb65d8d4abcd
#
_entry.id   3a45304b2cb5f0039f4adb65d8d4abcd
#
_cell.length_a   1.000
_cell.length_b   1.000
_cell.length_c   1.000
_cell.angle_alpha   90.00
_cell.angle_beta   90.00
_cell.angle_gamma   90.00
#
_symmetry.space_group_name_H-M   'P 1'
#
loop_
_entity.id
_entity.type
_entity.pdbx_description
1 polymer ?
#
loop_
_entity_poly.entity_id
_entity_poly.type
_entity_poly.pdbx_seq_one_letter_code
_entity_poly.pdbx_strand_id
1 'polypeptide(L)' 'MARLKVTQIKSGIGGKQNQRDTLRSLGLKRIGHTVVREADPVTVGMINTVPHLLKVEEAN' A
#
# COMPACT_ATOMS: atom_id res chain seq x y z
N MET A 1 7.93 -13.03 12.25
CA MET A 1 6.65 -12.43 11.90
C MET A 1 6.63 -12.10 10.42
N ALA A 2 5.47 -12.18 9.79
CA ALA A 2 5.37 -11.96 8.36
C ALA A 2 5.53 -10.50 8.00
N ARG A 3 6.21 -10.24 6.92
CA ARG A 3 6.34 -8.90 6.34
C ARG A 3 5.77 -8.91 4.94
N LEU A 4 5.23 -7.79 4.54
CA LEU A 4 4.64 -7.62 3.23
C LEU A 4 5.41 -6.55 2.46
N LYS A 5 5.73 -6.88 1.23
CA LYS A 5 6.34 -5.94 0.29
C LYS A 5 5.22 -5.34 -0.53
N VAL A 6 5.00 -4.05 -0.36
CA VAL A 6 3.90 -3.34 -0.99
C VAL A 6 4.46 -2.38 -2.03
N THR A 7 4.02 -2.54 -3.27
CA THR A 7 4.47 -1.70 -4.39
C THR A 7 3.27 -0.98 -4.97
N GLN A 8 3.39 0.32 -5.17
CA GLN A 8 2.35 1.09 -5.83
C GLN A 8 2.43 0.87 -7.34
N ILE A 9 1.39 0.30 -7.92
CA ILE A 9 1.35 -0.02 -9.35
C ILE A 9 0.51 0.95 -10.17
N LYS A 10 -0.34 1.76 -9.51
CA LYS A 10 -1.14 2.77 -10.18
C LYS A 10 -1.14 4.06 -9.39
N SER A 11 -1.31 5.18 -10.10
CA SER A 11 -1.36 6.48 -9.47
C SER A 11 -2.64 6.64 -8.64
N GLY A 12 -2.51 7.31 -7.49
CA GLY A 12 -3.66 7.72 -6.71
C GLY A 12 -4.30 9.01 -7.18
N ILE A 13 -3.72 9.64 -8.18
CA ILE A 13 -4.24 10.89 -8.73
C ILE A 13 -5.56 10.60 -9.46
N GLY A 14 -6.59 11.38 -9.13
CA GLY A 14 -7.92 11.15 -9.68
C GLY A 14 -8.75 10.19 -8.85
N GLY A 15 -8.16 9.52 -7.87
CA GLY A 15 -8.88 8.68 -6.94
C GLY A 15 -9.49 9.48 -5.79
N LYS A 16 -10.17 8.79 -4.91
CA LYS A 16 -10.77 9.41 -3.75
C LYS A 16 -9.70 9.86 -2.76
N GLN A 17 -10.02 10.85 -1.96
CA GLN A 17 -9.09 11.41 -0.97
C GLN A 17 -8.61 10.33 0.02
N ASN A 18 -9.52 9.45 0.44
CA ASN A 18 -9.15 8.39 1.38
C ASN A 18 -8.13 7.41 0.78
N GLN A 19 -8.17 7.18 -0.52
CA GLN A 19 -7.19 6.33 -1.20
C GLN A 19 -5.81 6.98 -1.16
N ARG A 20 -5.74 8.26 -1.42
CA ARG A 20 -4.48 9.00 -1.38
C ARG A 20 -3.92 9.04 0.02
N ASP A 21 -4.77 9.26 1.01
CA ASP A 21 -4.35 9.27 2.41
C ASP A 21 -3.84 7.89 2.84
N THR A 22 -4.48 6.82 2.37
CA THR A 22 -4.05 5.46 2.65
C THR A 22 -2.66 5.19 2.07
N LEU A 23 -2.42 5.60 0.83
CA LEU A 23 -1.11 5.45 0.22
C LEU A 23 -0.04 6.22 0.99
N ARG A 24 -0.36 7.42 1.43
CA ARG A 24 0.55 8.23 2.22
C ARG A 24 0.87 7.57 3.55
N SER A 25 -0.15 7.00 4.20
CA SER A 25 0.03 6.30 5.48
C SER A 25 0.91 5.07 5.32
N LEU A 26 0.85 4.41 4.16
CA LEU A 26 1.73 3.27 3.86
C LEU A 26 3.16 3.71 3.53
N GLY A 27 3.36 4.98 3.25
CA GLY A 27 4.66 5.50 2.87
C GLY A 27 4.92 5.50 1.38
N LEU A 28 3.89 5.24 0.59
CA LEU A 28 4.00 5.22 -0.88
C LEU A 28 3.74 6.61 -1.43
N LYS A 29 4.66 7.09 -2.26
CA LYS A 29 4.58 8.45 -2.78
C LYS A 29 4.37 8.51 -4.28
N ARG A 30 4.70 7.45 -5.01
CA ARG A 30 4.58 7.44 -6.47
C ARG A 30 4.55 6.02 -6.99
N ILE A 31 4.16 5.87 -8.25
CA ILE A 31 4.13 4.58 -8.92
C ILE A 31 5.53 3.96 -8.92
N GLY A 32 5.59 2.69 -8.62
CA GLY A 32 6.85 1.96 -8.56
C GLY A 32 7.54 2.02 -7.21
N HIS A 33 7.07 2.87 -6.32
CA HIS A 33 7.64 2.95 -4.98
C HIS A 33 7.27 1.71 -4.18
N THR A 34 8.25 1.11 -3.54
CA THR A 34 8.05 -0.12 -2.76
C THR A 34 8.43 0.12 -1.31
N VAL A 35 7.61 -0.40 -0.41
CA VAL A 35 7.89 -0.38 1.02
C VAL A 35 7.66 -1.76 1.60
N VAL A 36 8.36 -2.07 2.68
CA VAL A 36 8.17 -3.32 3.44
C VAL A 36 7.51 -2.96 4.75
N ARG A 37 6.38 -3.59 5.02
CA ARG A 37 5.59 -3.35 6.23
C ARG A 37 5.28 -4.67 6.92
N GLU A 38 5.10 -4.61 8.24
CA GLU A 38 4.66 -5.79 8.97
C GLU A 38 3.19 -6.09 8.64
N ALA A 39 2.85 -7.37 8.62
CA ALA A 39 1.49 -7.81 8.32
C ALA A 39 0.60 -7.73 9.56
N ASP A 40 0.41 -6.51 10.05
CA ASP A 40 -0.48 -6.28 11.19
C ASP A 40 -1.89 -5.92 10.71
N PRO A 41 -2.90 -5.96 11.60
CA PRO A 41 -4.28 -5.66 11.20
C PRO A 41 -4.46 -4.26 10.59
N VAL A 42 -3.70 -3.28 11.06
CA VAL A 42 -3.79 -1.91 10.54
C VAL A 42 -3.27 -1.85 9.10
N THR A 43 -2.10 -2.44 8.87
CA THR A 43 -1.49 -2.45 7.54
C THR A 43 -2.35 -3.25 6.56
N VAL A 44 -2.85 -4.41 6.98
CA VAL A 44 -3.73 -5.23 6.13
C VAL A 44 -5.00 -4.46 5.80
N GLY A 45 -5.57 -3.74 6.77
CA GLY A 45 -6.75 -2.92 6.53
C GLY A 45 -6.50 -1.83 5.51
N MET A 46 -5.36 -1.16 5.59
CA MET A 46 -5.00 -0.12 4.62
C MET A 46 -4.79 -0.70 3.22
N ILE A 47 -4.13 -1.84 3.12
CA ILE A 47 -3.92 -2.51 1.84
C ILE A 47 -5.26 -2.90 1.21
N ASN A 48 -6.19 -3.40 2.02
CA ASN A 48 -7.50 -3.81 1.54
C ASN A 48 -8.37 -2.63 1.10
N THR A 49 -8.03 -1.42 1.51
CA THR A 49 -8.74 -0.22 1.08
C THR A 49 -8.42 0.12 -0.37
N VAL A 50 -7.20 -0.13 -0.80
CA VAL A 50 -6.74 0.24 -2.15
C VAL A 50 -6.02 -0.92 -2.86
N PRO A 51 -6.61 -2.12 -2.88
CA PRO A 51 -5.90 -3.28 -3.44
C PRO A 51 -5.63 -3.14 -4.93
N HIS A 52 -6.46 -2.39 -5.64
CA HIS A 52 -6.30 -2.19 -7.08
C HIS A 52 -5.14 -1.24 -7.44
N LEU A 53 -4.61 -0.54 -6.45
CA LEU A 53 -3.49 0.39 -6.66
C LEU A 53 -2.15 -0.24 -6.25
N LEU A 54 -2.17 -1.40 -5.63
CA LEU A 54 -1.01 -1.98 -5.01
C LEU A 54 -0.76 -3.41 -5.46
N LYS A 55 0.50 -3.79 -5.46
CA LYS A 55 0.91 -5.18 -5.57
C LYS A 55 1.55 -5.58 -4.25
N VAL A 56 1.05 -6.64 -3.64
CA VAL A 56 1.51 -7.09 -2.34
C VAL A 56 2.15 -8.48 -2.47
N GLU A 57 3.36 -8.61 -1.93
CA GLU A 57 4.08 -9.88 -1.92
C GLU A 57 4.61 -10.12 -0.52
N GLU A 58 4.81 -11.39 -0.17
CA GLU A 58 5.49 -11.71 1.07
C GLU A 58 6.97 -11.37 0.93
N ALA A 59 7.48 -10.66 1.91
CA ALA A 59 8.87 -10.21 1.94
C ALA A 59 9.66 -10.94 3.00
N ASN A 60 9.12 -11.97 3.52
CA ASN A 60 9.66 -12.68 4.66
C ASN A 60 10.90 -13.50 4.33
#